data_41ce8d849d4a07d9d73e5e87c8209cda
#
_entry.id   41ce8d849d4a07d9d73e5e87c8209cda
#
_cell.length_a   1.000
_cell.length_b   1.000
_cell.length_c   1.000
_cell.angle_alpha   90.00
_cell.angle_beta   90.00
_cell.angle_gamma   90.00
#
_symmetry.space_group_name_H-M   'P 1'
#
loop_
_entity.id
_entity.type
_entity.pdbx_description
1 polymer ?
#
loop_
_entity_poly.entity_id
_entity_poly.type
_entity_poly.pdbx_seq_one_letter_code
_entity_poly.pdbx_strand_id
1 'polypeptide(L)'
;MISVKEMLTQLLEISSPLTPFDMPLLDAHGATLAEDIYAGERLVLRKGSRIRSTQIGLAASIGLASLPTQPHPRVVVISAGDDLVEPGQKLETDDDEFETNSWMLSTAVKEAGAVGYRVHAIPENHAQLKDVIEDQLVRADLVVISGESRDGSFDLIESVLRELGDITSVTPSIEGTSSHNFGTIGPDKVPVITLPGEPIAAFLSCEVFVRPMIRKMLGVSNIFRPTMKAKITADVQSAIGITSFVRATVHSNSGESTVTPLADQAELFTLSDAHALIAIHADSPGALAGESVEIMVLDRSN
;
A
#
# COMPACT_ATOMS: atom_id res chain seq x y z
N MET A 1 -18.00 -2.45 11.77
CA MET A 1 -16.58 -2.06 11.90
C MET A 1 -15.75 -3.29 12.21
N ILE A 2 -14.56 -3.36 11.65
CA ILE A 2 -13.61 -4.49 11.78
C ILE A 2 -12.27 -3.95 12.24
N SER A 3 -11.50 -4.71 13.02
CA SER A 3 -10.16 -4.27 13.42
C SER A 3 -9.19 -4.24 12.23
N VAL A 4 -8.17 -3.38 12.31
CA VAL A 4 -7.09 -3.30 11.30
C VAL A 4 -6.45 -4.67 11.07
N LYS A 5 -6.17 -5.41 12.15
CA LYS A 5 -5.56 -6.75 12.10
C LYS A 5 -6.45 -7.76 11.38
N GLU A 6 -7.74 -7.72 11.65
CA GLU A 6 -8.72 -8.66 11.06
C GLU A 6 -8.89 -8.42 9.57
N MET A 7 -9.06 -7.14 9.15
CA MET A 7 -9.11 -6.78 7.73
C MET A 7 -7.82 -7.16 7.00
N LEU A 8 -6.67 -6.85 7.59
CA LEU A 8 -5.38 -7.20 7.01
C LEU A 8 -5.21 -8.71 6.85
N THR A 9 -5.69 -9.52 7.80
CA THR A 9 -5.65 -10.98 7.68
C THR A 9 -6.43 -11.45 6.46
N GLN A 10 -7.65 -10.96 6.26
CA GLN A 10 -8.49 -11.31 5.11
C GLN A 10 -7.86 -10.87 3.77
N LEU A 11 -7.31 -9.65 3.72
CA LEU A 11 -6.61 -9.15 2.53
C LEU A 11 -5.37 -10.00 2.19
N LEU A 12 -4.65 -10.42 3.18
CA LEU A 12 -3.50 -11.30 2.98
C LEU A 12 -3.92 -12.70 2.52
N GLU A 13 -5.06 -13.22 2.90
CA GLU A 13 -5.58 -14.52 2.42
C GLU A 13 -5.81 -14.53 0.90
N ILE A 14 -6.30 -13.43 0.34
CA ILE A 14 -6.51 -13.30 -1.12
C ILE A 14 -5.24 -12.89 -1.88
N SER A 15 -4.14 -12.59 -1.20
CA SER A 15 -2.87 -12.14 -1.79
C SER A 15 -1.83 -13.26 -1.72
N SER A 16 -1.65 -13.99 -2.79
CA SER A 16 -0.65 -15.06 -2.86
C SER A 16 0.64 -14.60 -3.54
N PRO A 17 1.81 -15.16 -3.19
CA PRO A 17 3.02 -14.97 -3.98
C PRO A 17 2.78 -15.34 -5.45
N LEU A 18 3.32 -14.54 -6.36
CA LEU A 18 3.22 -14.80 -7.79
C LEU A 18 4.07 -16.01 -8.18
N THR A 19 3.80 -16.59 -9.36
CA THR A 19 4.57 -17.72 -9.87
C THR A 19 6.02 -17.28 -10.16
N PRO A 20 7.02 -17.92 -9.53
CA PRO A 20 8.42 -17.59 -9.75
C PRO A 20 8.87 -17.93 -11.18
N PHE A 21 9.95 -17.29 -11.62
CA PHE A 21 10.63 -17.64 -12.86
C PHE A 21 12.15 -17.45 -12.71
N ASP A 22 12.93 -18.19 -13.55
CA ASP A 22 14.38 -18.08 -13.57
C ASP A 22 14.81 -16.81 -14.30
N MET A 23 15.61 -16.00 -13.63
CA MET A 23 16.13 -14.74 -14.17
C MET A 23 17.66 -14.81 -14.26
N PRO A 24 18.28 -14.39 -15.39
CA PRO A 24 19.74 -14.29 -15.50
C PRO A 24 20.32 -13.46 -14.37
N LEU A 25 21.55 -13.78 -13.93
CA LEU A 25 22.13 -13.19 -12.72
C LEU A 25 22.11 -11.66 -12.69
N LEU A 26 22.46 -11.00 -13.80
CA LEU A 26 22.50 -9.53 -13.83
C LEU A 26 21.10 -8.92 -13.76
N ASP A 27 20.12 -9.57 -14.39
CA ASP A 27 18.73 -9.10 -14.41
C ASP A 27 18.05 -9.36 -13.06
N ALA A 28 18.50 -10.38 -12.31
CA ALA A 28 17.99 -10.72 -10.97
C ALA A 28 18.33 -9.67 -9.89
N HIS A 29 19.18 -8.68 -10.19
CA HIS A 29 19.52 -7.63 -9.22
C HIS A 29 18.30 -6.84 -8.78
N GLY A 30 18.08 -6.76 -7.47
CA GLY A 30 16.94 -6.05 -6.87
C GLY A 30 15.67 -6.90 -6.71
N ALA A 31 15.56 -8.03 -7.42
CA ALA A 31 14.45 -8.97 -7.29
C ALA A 31 14.47 -9.70 -5.93
N THR A 32 13.39 -10.40 -5.63
CA THR A 32 13.28 -11.26 -4.44
C THR A 32 13.55 -12.71 -4.84
N LEU A 33 14.40 -13.40 -4.09
CA LEU A 33 14.70 -14.81 -4.31
C LEU A 33 13.48 -15.67 -3.96
N ALA A 34 13.04 -16.52 -4.89
CA ALA A 34 11.82 -17.31 -4.75
C ALA A 34 12.02 -18.62 -3.99
N GLU A 35 13.23 -19.16 -3.96
CA GLU A 35 13.57 -20.43 -3.34
C GLU A 35 14.90 -20.37 -2.59
N ASP A 36 15.11 -21.31 -1.67
CA ASP A 36 16.40 -21.47 -1.01
C ASP A 36 17.42 -22.06 -1.99
N ILE A 37 18.63 -21.51 -2.04
CA ILE A 37 19.73 -21.99 -2.89
C ILE A 37 20.76 -22.70 -2.03
N TYR A 38 21.15 -23.89 -2.46
CA TYR A 38 22.11 -24.74 -1.78
C TYR A 38 23.36 -24.98 -2.63
N ALA A 39 24.53 -25.06 -1.99
CA ALA A 39 25.75 -25.58 -2.53
C ALA A 39 26.11 -26.87 -1.78
N GLY A 40 25.82 -28.03 -2.38
CA GLY A 40 25.76 -29.30 -1.65
C GLY A 40 24.66 -29.25 -0.58
N GLU A 41 25.00 -29.53 0.67
CA GLU A 41 24.08 -29.47 1.82
C GLU A 41 24.02 -28.09 2.48
N ARG A 42 24.88 -27.16 2.06
CA ARG A 42 24.96 -25.83 2.66
C ARG A 42 23.97 -24.87 2.03
N LEU A 43 23.06 -24.31 2.84
CA LEU A 43 22.22 -23.19 2.44
C LEU A 43 23.08 -21.94 2.23
N VAL A 44 23.07 -21.40 1.02
CA VAL A 44 23.88 -20.22 0.62
C VAL A 44 23.05 -18.96 0.43
N LEU A 45 21.83 -19.07 -0.11
CA LEU A 45 20.90 -17.95 -0.24
C LEU A 45 19.51 -18.38 0.23
N ARG A 46 18.85 -17.50 0.99
CA ARG A 46 17.54 -17.77 1.56
C ARG A 46 16.42 -17.20 0.70
N LYS A 47 15.36 -17.98 0.53
CA LYS A 47 14.07 -17.53 -0.01
C LYS A 47 13.61 -16.24 0.67
N GLY A 48 12.98 -15.33 -0.09
CA GLY A 48 12.48 -14.05 0.40
C GLY A 48 13.56 -12.97 0.59
N SER A 49 14.84 -13.30 0.33
CA SER A 49 15.93 -12.33 0.37
C SER A 49 15.94 -11.47 -0.88
N ARG A 50 16.23 -10.16 -0.71
CA ARG A 50 16.52 -9.28 -1.84
C ARG A 50 17.88 -9.64 -2.44
N ILE A 51 17.92 -9.82 -3.76
CA ILE A 51 19.15 -10.14 -4.50
C ILE A 51 19.94 -8.83 -4.72
N ARG A 52 21.10 -8.75 -4.11
CA ARG A 52 22.06 -7.64 -4.22
C ARG A 52 23.32 -8.13 -4.91
N SER A 53 24.29 -7.25 -5.16
CA SER A 53 25.58 -7.58 -5.77
C SER A 53 26.29 -8.74 -5.09
N THR A 54 26.24 -8.83 -3.76
CA THR A 54 26.86 -9.91 -2.98
C THR A 54 26.20 -11.28 -3.21
N GLN A 55 24.87 -11.32 -3.33
CA GLN A 55 24.13 -12.54 -3.66
C GLN A 55 24.41 -12.98 -5.10
N ILE A 56 24.51 -12.04 -6.05
CA ILE A 56 24.88 -12.34 -7.44
C ILE A 56 26.28 -12.93 -7.51
N GLY A 57 27.26 -12.31 -6.82
CA GLY A 57 28.64 -12.82 -6.76
C GLY A 57 28.72 -14.22 -6.16
N LEU A 58 27.95 -14.48 -5.09
CA LEU A 58 27.88 -15.80 -4.47
C LEU A 58 27.25 -16.84 -5.41
N ALA A 59 26.14 -16.52 -6.08
CA ALA A 59 25.50 -17.40 -7.05
C ALA A 59 26.45 -17.76 -8.20
N ALA A 60 27.15 -16.77 -8.76
CA ALA A 60 28.16 -16.99 -9.80
C ALA A 60 29.32 -17.90 -9.29
N SER A 61 29.79 -17.73 -8.05
CA SER A 61 30.88 -18.52 -7.48
C SER A 61 30.56 -20.00 -7.30
N ILE A 62 29.26 -20.34 -7.21
CA ILE A 62 28.79 -21.74 -7.16
C ILE A 62 28.28 -22.25 -8.51
N GLY A 63 28.54 -21.49 -9.61
CA GLY A 63 28.28 -21.91 -10.98
C GLY A 63 26.86 -21.70 -11.47
N LEU A 64 26.02 -20.90 -10.81
CA LEU A 64 24.68 -20.60 -11.28
C LEU A 64 24.72 -19.49 -12.34
N ALA A 65 23.93 -19.64 -13.40
CA ALA A 65 23.76 -18.64 -14.47
C ALA A 65 22.47 -17.81 -14.28
N SER A 66 21.51 -18.32 -13.51
CA SER A 66 20.23 -17.70 -13.20
C SER A 66 19.83 -17.95 -11.74
N LEU A 67 18.85 -17.22 -11.27
CA LEU A 67 18.22 -17.39 -9.94
C LEU A 67 16.71 -17.43 -10.09
N PRO A 68 16.01 -18.31 -9.32
CA PRO A 68 14.56 -18.29 -9.24
C PRO A 68 14.12 -17.01 -8.51
N THR A 69 13.34 -16.18 -9.18
CA THR A 69 12.92 -14.88 -8.67
C THR A 69 11.40 -14.73 -8.65
N GLN A 70 10.90 -13.94 -7.73
CA GLN A 70 9.51 -13.48 -7.72
C GLN A 70 9.36 -12.31 -8.69
N PRO A 71 8.37 -12.33 -9.60
CA PRO A 71 8.06 -11.18 -10.44
C PRO A 71 7.53 -10.02 -9.59
N HIS A 72 7.72 -8.80 -10.10
CA HIS A 72 7.08 -7.62 -9.52
C HIS A 72 5.57 -7.67 -9.84
N PRO A 73 4.68 -7.57 -8.83
CA PRO A 73 3.24 -7.52 -9.06
C PRO A 73 2.85 -6.35 -9.94
N ARG A 74 1.97 -6.58 -10.89
CA ARG A 74 1.37 -5.54 -11.73
C ARG A 74 0.13 -5.01 -11.04
N VAL A 75 0.23 -3.80 -10.51
CA VAL A 75 -0.85 -3.16 -9.77
C VAL A 75 -1.48 -2.09 -10.63
N VAL A 76 -2.75 -2.25 -10.93
CA VAL A 76 -3.55 -1.24 -11.64
C VAL A 76 -4.20 -0.35 -10.59
N VAL A 77 -3.99 0.96 -10.72
CA VAL A 77 -4.58 1.99 -9.86
C VAL A 77 -5.58 2.79 -10.68
N ILE A 78 -6.82 2.77 -10.23
CA ILE A 78 -7.97 3.45 -10.86
C ILE A 78 -8.44 4.53 -9.89
N SER A 79 -8.69 5.74 -10.39
CA SER A 79 -9.42 6.78 -9.69
C SER A 79 -10.77 6.97 -10.36
N ALA A 80 -11.84 7.03 -9.57
CA ALA A 80 -13.19 7.22 -10.06
C ALA A 80 -13.83 8.44 -9.38
N GLY A 81 -14.42 9.33 -10.17
CA GLY A 81 -15.09 10.55 -9.73
C GLY A 81 -15.39 11.45 -10.91
N ASP A 82 -16.58 12.08 -10.91
CA ASP A 82 -17.04 12.96 -12.00
C ASP A 82 -16.33 14.31 -11.98
N ASP A 83 -15.92 14.78 -10.81
CA ASP A 83 -15.34 16.10 -10.59
C ASP A 83 -13.80 16.10 -10.71
N LEU A 84 -13.20 14.96 -11.06
CA LEU A 84 -11.75 14.78 -11.10
C LEU A 84 -11.16 15.26 -12.43
N VAL A 85 -10.30 16.27 -12.33
CA VAL A 85 -9.60 16.89 -13.47
C VAL A 85 -8.12 16.49 -13.45
N GLU A 86 -7.57 16.10 -14.60
CA GLU A 86 -6.14 15.76 -14.70
C GLU A 86 -5.25 16.97 -14.39
N PRO A 87 -4.17 16.79 -13.61
CA PRO A 87 -3.19 17.84 -13.35
C PRO A 87 -2.65 18.47 -14.65
N GLY A 88 -2.59 19.79 -14.68
CA GLY A 88 -2.18 20.57 -15.85
C GLY A 88 -3.34 21.00 -16.76
N GLN A 89 -4.53 20.51 -16.53
CA GLN A 89 -5.77 21.02 -17.14
C GLN A 89 -6.37 22.15 -16.30
N LYS A 90 -7.34 22.85 -16.82
CA LYS A 90 -8.03 23.93 -16.12
C LYS A 90 -9.27 23.39 -15.43
N LEU A 91 -9.48 23.77 -14.16
CA LEU A 91 -10.75 23.58 -13.48
C LEU A 91 -11.81 24.45 -14.13
N GLU A 92 -12.93 23.88 -14.53
CA GLU A 92 -14.01 24.59 -15.26
C GLU A 92 -15.13 25.02 -14.32
N THR A 93 -15.34 24.28 -13.23
CA THR A 93 -16.37 24.54 -12.22
C THR A 93 -15.75 24.68 -10.83
N ASP A 94 -16.55 25.19 -9.88
CA ASP A 94 -16.12 25.30 -8.47
C ASP A 94 -16.09 23.93 -7.74
N ASP A 95 -16.73 22.91 -8.32
CA ASP A 95 -16.77 21.55 -7.79
C ASP A 95 -15.61 20.69 -8.31
N ASP A 96 -14.92 21.14 -9.36
CA ASP A 96 -13.79 20.40 -9.93
C ASP A 96 -12.60 20.34 -8.98
N GLU A 97 -12.01 19.16 -8.82
CA GLU A 97 -10.79 18.92 -8.04
C GLU A 97 -9.72 18.26 -8.91
N PHE A 98 -8.44 18.57 -8.64
CA PHE A 98 -7.35 17.87 -9.33
C PHE A 98 -7.26 16.43 -8.86
N GLU A 99 -7.23 15.50 -9.82
CA GLU A 99 -7.00 14.09 -9.56
C GLU A 99 -5.63 13.88 -8.90
N THR A 100 -5.63 13.46 -7.64
CA THR A 100 -4.43 13.31 -6.82
C THR A 100 -4.11 11.85 -6.55
N ASN A 101 -5.15 11.04 -6.32
CA ASN A 101 -5.01 9.71 -5.76
C ASN A 101 -4.30 8.73 -6.67
N SER A 102 -4.65 8.66 -7.96
CA SER A 102 -3.99 7.70 -8.84
C SER A 102 -2.51 8.04 -9.07
N TRP A 103 -2.13 9.32 -9.04
CA TRP A 103 -0.73 9.74 -9.11
C TRP A 103 0.05 9.31 -7.88
N MET A 104 -0.47 9.63 -6.69
CA MET A 104 0.15 9.28 -5.41
C MET A 104 0.20 7.76 -5.22
N LEU A 105 -0.93 7.08 -5.39
CA LEU A 105 -1.03 5.64 -5.16
C LEU A 105 -0.21 4.82 -6.17
N SER A 106 -0.15 5.22 -7.45
CA SER A 106 0.71 4.57 -8.43
C SER A 106 2.20 4.67 -8.08
N THR A 107 2.59 5.75 -7.39
CA THR A 107 3.95 5.90 -6.88
C THR A 107 4.16 5.07 -5.62
N ALA A 108 3.20 5.09 -4.68
CA ALA A 108 3.25 4.30 -3.45
C ALA A 108 3.34 2.77 -3.71
N VAL A 109 2.60 2.26 -4.71
CA VAL A 109 2.71 0.83 -5.08
C VAL A 109 4.08 0.49 -5.70
N LYS A 110 4.71 1.42 -6.44
CA LYS A 110 6.09 1.24 -6.93
C LYS A 110 7.10 1.21 -5.78
N GLU A 111 6.94 2.07 -4.77
CA GLU A 111 7.75 2.05 -3.55
C GLU A 111 7.56 0.75 -2.74
N ALA A 112 6.38 0.14 -2.80
CA ALA A 112 6.14 -1.18 -2.22
C ALA A 112 6.83 -2.33 -2.97
N GLY A 113 7.27 -2.07 -4.22
CA GLY A 113 7.99 -3.01 -5.08
C GLY A 113 7.18 -3.56 -6.24
N ALA A 114 6.04 -2.98 -6.56
CA ALA A 114 5.20 -3.37 -7.70
C ALA A 114 5.55 -2.58 -8.99
N VAL A 115 4.97 -3.01 -10.10
CA VAL A 115 4.84 -2.21 -11.32
C VAL A 115 3.47 -1.54 -11.27
N GLY A 116 3.43 -0.22 -11.06
CA GLY A 116 2.18 0.54 -11.00
C GLY A 116 1.72 1.00 -12.38
N TYR A 117 0.49 0.67 -12.72
CA TYR A 117 -0.22 1.14 -13.92
C TYR A 117 -1.33 2.08 -13.48
N ARG A 118 -1.21 3.33 -13.88
CA ARG A 118 -2.23 4.34 -13.63
C ARG A 118 -3.28 4.31 -14.74
N VAL A 119 -4.54 4.33 -14.35
CA VAL A 119 -5.67 4.59 -15.24
C VAL A 119 -6.14 6.03 -14.99
N HIS A 120 -6.47 6.77 -16.05
CA HIS A 120 -7.03 8.11 -15.92
C HIS A 120 -8.33 8.08 -15.13
N ALA A 121 -8.69 9.23 -14.54
CA ALA A 121 -9.97 9.37 -13.85
C ALA A 121 -11.14 8.89 -14.73
N ILE A 122 -12.01 8.10 -14.13
CA ILE A 122 -13.15 7.50 -14.81
C ILE A 122 -14.40 8.16 -14.27
N PRO A 123 -15.28 8.68 -15.17
CA PRO A 123 -16.57 9.19 -14.76
C PRO A 123 -17.40 8.14 -14.01
N GLU A 124 -18.29 8.58 -13.14
CA GLU A 124 -19.20 7.75 -12.37
C GLU A 124 -20.31 7.15 -13.25
N ASN A 125 -19.91 6.34 -14.22
CA ASN A 125 -20.81 5.60 -15.09
C ASN A 125 -20.58 4.11 -14.94
N HIS A 126 -21.63 3.37 -14.54
CA HIS A 126 -21.56 1.94 -14.25
C HIS A 126 -20.95 1.12 -15.39
N ALA A 127 -21.43 1.34 -16.64
CA ALA A 127 -20.94 0.56 -17.79
C ALA A 127 -19.48 0.88 -18.10
N GLN A 128 -19.11 2.14 -18.08
CA GLN A 128 -17.72 2.57 -18.35
C GLN A 128 -16.76 2.06 -17.28
N LEU A 129 -17.14 2.15 -15.99
CA LEU A 129 -16.32 1.65 -14.89
C LEU A 129 -16.12 0.15 -15.01
N LYS A 130 -17.18 -0.60 -15.32
CA LYS A 130 -17.11 -2.05 -15.54
C LYS A 130 -16.18 -2.40 -16.68
N ASP A 131 -16.38 -1.78 -17.86
CA ASP A 131 -15.57 -2.04 -19.05
C ASP A 131 -14.08 -1.76 -18.78
N VAL A 132 -13.77 -0.64 -18.12
CA VAL A 132 -12.39 -0.31 -17.77
C VAL A 132 -11.80 -1.33 -16.80
N ILE A 133 -12.52 -1.74 -15.77
CA ILE A 133 -12.01 -2.76 -14.83
C ILE A 133 -11.75 -4.07 -15.58
N GLU A 134 -12.70 -4.55 -16.38
CA GLU A 134 -12.55 -5.79 -17.15
C GLU A 134 -11.34 -5.74 -18.10
N ASP A 135 -11.12 -4.63 -18.80
CA ASP A 135 -9.96 -4.42 -19.67
C ASP A 135 -8.62 -4.49 -18.90
N GLN A 136 -8.59 -4.03 -17.65
CA GLN A 136 -7.38 -4.06 -16.83
C GLN A 136 -7.08 -5.44 -16.25
N LEU A 137 -8.08 -6.31 -16.06
CA LEU A 137 -7.88 -7.66 -15.49
C LEU A 137 -6.90 -8.51 -16.29
N VAL A 138 -6.79 -8.28 -17.61
CA VAL A 138 -5.84 -9.01 -18.48
C VAL A 138 -4.38 -8.86 -18.03
N ARG A 139 -4.05 -7.75 -17.38
CA ARG A 139 -2.68 -7.44 -16.96
C ARG A 139 -2.48 -7.27 -15.46
N ALA A 140 -3.54 -7.20 -14.68
CA ALA A 140 -3.45 -6.90 -13.27
C ALA A 140 -3.19 -8.15 -12.43
N ASP A 141 -2.27 -8.06 -11.48
CA ASP A 141 -2.12 -9.02 -10.38
C ASP A 141 -2.83 -8.49 -9.11
N LEU A 142 -3.13 -7.17 -9.07
CA LEU A 142 -3.91 -6.50 -8.03
C LEU A 142 -4.57 -5.25 -8.64
N VAL A 143 -5.83 -5.01 -8.33
CA VAL A 143 -6.55 -3.78 -8.68
C VAL A 143 -6.79 -2.95 -7.42
N VAL A 144 -6.43 -1.68 -7.46
CA VAL A 144 -6.67 -0.69 -6.41
C VAL A 144 -7.54 0.41 -6.99
N ILE A 145 -8.69 0.65 -6.39
CA ILE A 145 -9.64 1.68 -6.85
C ILE A 145 -9.78 2.72 -5.75
N SER A 146 -9.53 3.98 -6.07
CA SER A 146 -9.85 5.12 -5.22
C SER A 146 -11.07 5.83 -5.78
N GLY A 147 -12.07 6.07 -4.95
CA GLY A 147 -13.28 6.76 -5.36
C GLY A 147 -13.90 7.51 -4.19
N GLU A 148 -14.58 8.60 -4.48
CA GLU A 148 -15.17 9.44 -3.46
C GLU A 148 -16.35 8.76 -2.74
N SER A 149 -16.47 9.13 -1.47
CA SER A 149 -17.58 8.77 -0.59
C SER A 149 -18.73 9.79 -0.67
N ARG A 150 -18.70 10.73 -1.64
CA ARG A 150 -19.77 11.72 -1.82
C ARG A 150 -20.90 11.13 -2.66
N ASP A 151 -22.09 11.21 -2.16
CA ASP A 151 -23.38 11.03 -2.85
C ASP A 151 -23.54 9.80 -3.78
N GLY A 152 -23.08 8.61 -3.38
CA GLY A 152 -23.44 7.37 -4.08
C GLY A 152 -22.35 6.74 -4.96
N SER A 153 -21.19 7.37 -5.15
CA SER A 153 -20.10 6.79 -5.95
C SER A 153 -19.52 5.51 -5.36
N PHE A 154 -19.45 5.43 -4.04
CA PHE A 154 -19.01 4.21 -3.36
C PHE A 154 -19.97 3.04 -3.64
N ASP A 155 -21.28 3.29 -3.66
CA ASP A 155 -22.31 2.30 -3.98
C ASP A 155 -22.19 1.83 -5.44
N LEU A 156 -21.82 2.74 -6.35
CA LEU A 156 -21.58 2.42 -7.76
C LEU A 156 -20.39 1.47 -7.92
N ILE A 157 -19.23 1.81 -7.33
CA ILE A 157 -18.03 0.97 -7.38
C ILE A 157 -18.33 -0.41 -6.77
N GLU A 158 -19.00 -0.45 -5.60
CA GLU A 158 -19.39 -1.70 -4.97
C GLU A 158 -20.30 -2.55 -5.87
N SER A 159 -21.30 -1.92 -6.51
CA SER A 159 -22.24 -2.65 -7.40
C SER A 159 -21.52 -3.26 -8.59
N VAL A 160 -20.60 -2.53 -9.23
CA VAL A 160 -19.79 -3.03 -10.34
C VAL A 160 -18.88 -4.16 -9.89
N LEU A 161 -18.19 -4.01 -8.74
CA LEU A 161 -17.30 -5.05 -8.25
C LEU A 161 -18.04 -6.34 -7.89
N ARG A 162 -19.27 -6.24 -7.33
CA ARG A 162 -20.12 -7.41 -7.02
C ARG A 162 -20.62 -8.14 -8.27
N GLU A 163 -20.75 -7.47 -9.40
CA GLU A 163 -21.03 -8.13 -10.69
C GLU A 163 -19.81 -8.89 -11.22
N LEU A 164 -18.60 -8.44 -10.88
CA LEU A 164 -17.34 -9.00 -11.38
C LEU A 164 -16.79 -10.12 -10.48
N GLY A 165 -17.25 -10.22 -9.23
CA GLY A 165 -16.72 -11.25 -8.34
C GLY A 165 -17.25 -11.23 -6.91
N ASP A 166 -16.49 -11.88 -6.02
CA ASP A 166 -16.84 -12.02 -4.60
C ASP A 166 -16.27 -10.84 -3.80
N ILE A 167 -17.15 -9.99 -3.29
CA ILE A 167 -16.77 -8.73 -2.63
C ILE A 167 -17.32 -8.66 -1.21
N THR A 168 -16.45 -8.28 -0.30
CA THR A 168 -16.76 -7.97 1.10
C THR A 168 -16.61 -6.47 1.34
N SER A 169 -17.63 -5.86 1.97
CA SER A 169 -17.63 -4.43 2.33
C SER A 169 -17.47 -4.28 3.83
N VAL A 170 -16.46 -3.52 4.28
CA VAL A 170 -16.15 -3.31 5.69
C VAL A 170 -15.66 -1.88 5.95
N THR A 171 -15.85 -1.42 7.17
CA THR A 171 -15.23 -0.18 7.66
C THR A 171 -14.18 -0.56 8.70
N PRO A 172 -12.87 -0.37 8.44
CA PRO A 172 -11.84 -0.64 9.42
C PRO A 172 -11.89 0.39 10.54
N SER A 173 -11.50 -0.03 11.76
CA SER A 173 -11.41 0.85 12.93
C SER A 173 -10.14 1.71 12.84
N ILE A 174 -10.08 2.60 11.84
CA ILE A 174 -9.02 3.59 11.62
C ILE A 174 -9.64 4.97 11.64
N GLU A 175 -8.99 5.91 12.30
CA GLU A 175 -9.42 7.31 12.34
C GLU A 175 -9.39 7.94 10.93
N GLY A 176 -10.46 8.67 10.59
CA GLY A 176 -10.55 9.40 9.32
C GLY A 176 -10.72 8.53 8.08
N THR A 177 -11.00 7.22 8.22
CA THR A 177 -11.25 6.34 7.09
C THR A 177 -12.74 6.07 6.86
N SER A 178 -13.08 5.70 5.63
CA SER A 178 -14.41 5.26 5.21
C SER A 178 -14.46 3.74 4.98
N SER A 179 -15.56 3.25 4.44
CA SER A 179 -15.72 1.85 4.05
C SER A 179 -14.76 1.46 2.93
N HIS A 180 -14.37 0.21 2.93
CA HIS A 180 -13.55 -0.42 1.90
C HIS A 180 -14.29 -1.63 1.34
N ASN A 181 -14.19 -1.84 0.03
CA ASN A 181 -14.57 -3.06 -0.63
C ASN A 181 -13.31 -3.84 -0.98
N PHE A 182 -13.30 -5.13 -0.73
CA PHE A 182 -12.20 -5.99 -1.16
C PHE A 182 -12.70 -7.40 -1.46
N GLY A 183 -11.94 -8.12 -2.27
CA GLY A 183 -12.25 -9.48 -2.66
C GLY A 183 -11.46 -9.90 -3.88
N THR A 184 -12.07 -10.74 -4.71
CA THR A 184 -11.48 -11.21 -5.97
C THR A 184 -12.46 -11.06 -7.12
N ILE A 185 -11.98 -10.60 -8.27
CA ILE A 185 -12.78 -10.31 -9.46
C ILE A 185 -12.22 -11.00 -10.71
N GLY A 186 -13.11 -11.24 -11.67
CA GLY A 186 -12.79 -11.89 -12.94
C GLY A 186 -12.49 -13.38 -12.84
N PRO A 187 -12.26 -14.04 -13.98
CA PRO A 187 -12.04 -15.49 -14.06
C PRO A 187 -10.78 -15.97 -13.35
N ASP A 188 -9.73 -15.12 -13.32
CA ASP A 188 -8.45 -15.42 -12.68
C ASP A 188 -8.43 -15.05 -11.20
N LYS A 189 -9.57 -14.61 -10.62
CA LYS A 189 -9.72 -14.19 -9.23
C LYS A 189 -8.68 -13.18 -8.81
N VAL A 190 -8.54 -12.12 -9.61
CA VAL A 190 -7.61 -11.02 -9.33
C VAL A 190 -8.05 -10.31 -8.06
N PRO A 191 -7.17 -10.14 -7.04
CA PRO A 191 -7.46 -9.37 -5.86
C PRO A 191 -7.82 -7.92 -6.21
N VAL A 192 -8.82 -7.38 -5.51
CA VAL A 192 -9.23 -5.97 -5.62
C VAL A 192 -9.42 -5.38 -4.23
N ILE A 193 -9.11 -4.10 -4.10
CA ILE A 193 -9.40 -3.31 -2.90
C ILE A 193 -9.79 -1.88 -3.30
N THR A 194 -10.86 -1.35 -2.67
CA THR A 194 -11.17 0.08 -2.77
C THR A 194 -10.54 0.85 -1.61
N LEU A 195 -10.14 2.08 -1.88
CA LEU A 195 -9.60 3.04 -0.93
C LEU A 195 -10.49 4.27 -0.87
N PRO A 196 -10.48 5.02 0.24
CA PRO A 196 -11.21 6.28 0.33
C PRO A 196 -10.83 7.26 -0.79
N GLY A 197 -11.75 8.16 -1.15
CA GLY A 197 -11.49 9.26 -2.08
C GLY A 197 -10.62 10.36 -1.49
N GLU A 198 -10.71 10.59 -0.18
CA GLU A 198 -9.87 11.59 0.50
C GLU A 198 -8.39 11.16 0.46
N PRO A 199 -7.47 12.01 -0.06
CA PRO A 199 -6.10 11.59 -0.37
C PRO A 199 -5.29 11.07 0.80
N ILE A 200 -5.44 11.65 1.98
CA ILE A 200 -4.71 11.24 3.19
C ILE A 200 -5.17 9.85 3.64
N ALA A 201 -6.48 9.63 3.68
CA ALA A 201 -7.06 8.34 4.05
C ALA A 201 -6.72 7.26 2.99
N ALA A 202 -6.68 7.63 1.71
CA ALA A 202 -6.23 6.76 0.62
C ALA A 202 -4.77 6.33 0.80
N PHE A 203 -3.88 7.27 1.10
CA PHE A 203 -2.47 6.98 1.35
C PHE A 203 -2.28 6.10 2.58
N LEU A 204 -2.93 6.43 3.70
CA LEU A 204 -2.85 5.63 4.92
C LEU A 204 -3.37 4.20 4.70
N SER A 205 -4.51 4.06 4.02
CA SER A 205 -5.04 2.75 3.65
C SER A 205 -4.12 1.98 2.71
N CYS A 206 -3.46 2.66 1.78
CA CYS A 206 -2.46 2.06 0.91
C CYS A 206 -1.26 1.52 1.71
N GLU A 207 -0.72 2.29 2.64
CA GLU A 207 0.42 1.87 3.47
C GLU A 207 0.06 0.72 4.43
N VAL A 208 -1.15 0.76 5.00
CA VAL A 208 -1.59 -0.22 5.99
C VAL A 208 -2.04 -1.54 5.34
N PHE A 209 -2.70 -1.48 4.18
CA PHE A 209 -3.35 -2.62 3.55
C PHE A 209 -2.72 -3.03 2.22
N VAL A 210 -2.59 -2.11 1.25
CA VAL A 210 -2.12 -2.44 -0.10
C VAL A 210 -0.63 -2.82 -0.12
N ARG A 211 0.19 -2.07 0.61
CA ARG A 211 1.62 -2.38 0.70
C ARG A 211 1.89 -3.79 1.22
N PRO A 212 1.30 -4.28 2.33
CA PRO A 212 1.47 -5.66 2.77
C PRO A 212 1.00 -6.71 1.74
N MET A 213 -0.09 -6.45 0.99
CA MET A 213 -0.54 -7.32 -0.10
C MET A 213 0.55 -7.45 -1.17
N ILE A 214 1.06 -6.33 -1.67
CA ILE A 214 2.14 -6.27 -2.67
C ILE A 214 3.39 -7.00 -2.15
N ARG A 215 3.80 -6.73 -0.93
CA ARG A 215 4.97 -7.34 -0.31
C ARG A 215 4.83 -8.85 -0.15
N LYS A 216 3.62 -9.33 0.15
CA LYS A 216 3.31 -10.76 0.18
C LYS A 216 3.39 -11.38 -1.22
N MET A 217 2.84 -10.71 -2.24
CA MET A 217 2.93 -11.16 -3.64
C MET A 217 4.38 -11.27 -4.12
N LEU A 218 5.25 -10.37 -3.66
CA LEU A 218 6.71 -10.42 -3.89
C LEU A 218 7.42 -11.54 -3.12
N GLY A 219 6.73 -12.28 -2.25
CA GLY A 219 7.32 -13.34 -1.46
C GLY A 219 8.40 -12.89 -0.46
N VAL A 220 8.46 -11.60 -0.10
CA VAL A 220 9.44 -11.10 0.87
C VAL A 220 9.07 -11.49 2.29
N SER A 221 10.07 -11.72 3.14
CA SER A 221 9.86 -12.17 4.52
C SER A 221 9.25 -11.08 5.41
N ASN A 222 9.57 -9.82 5.17
CA ASN A 222 9.02 -8.69 5.92
C ASN A 222 8.08 -7.88 5.03
N ILE A 223 6.77 -8.05 5.25
CA ILE A 223 5.73 -7.40 4.44
C ILE A 223 5.34 -6.01 4.95
N PHE A 224 5.63 -5.68 6.20
CA PHE A 224 5.30 -4.40 6.81
C PHE A 224 6.40 -3.37 6.65
N ARG A 225 6.03 -2.10 6.81
CA ARG A 225 7.01 -1.02 7.00
C ARG A 225 7.84 -1.29 8.25
N PRO A 226 9.13 -0.93 8.25
CA PRO A 226 9.92 -0.97 9.47
C PRO A 226 9.31 -0.08 10.55
N THR A 227 9.24 -0.61 11.77
CA THR A 227 8.84 0.16 12.95
C THR A 227 10.04 0.40 13.85
N MET A 228 9.98 1.46 14.62
CA MET A 228 10.93 1.74 15.68
C MET A 228 10.24 2.47 16.84
N LYS A 229 10.88 2.50 17.99
CA LYS A 229 10.42 3.30 19.13
C LYS A 229 11.08 4.67 19.11
N ALA A 230 10.31 5.70 19.40
CA ALA A 230 10.79 7.08 19.54
C ALA A 230 10.04 7.76 20.69
N LYS A 231 10.64 8.78 21.32
CA LYS A 231 9.97 9.62 22.30
C LYS A 231 9.13 10.67 21.61
N ILE A 232 7.83 10.73 21.92
CA ILE A 232 6.94 11.74 21.37
C ILE A 232 7.20 13.09 22.04
N THR A 233 7.19 14.18 21.26
CA THR A 233 7.50 15.53 21.77
C THR A 233 6.29 16.34 22.18
N ALA A 234 5.09 15.96 21.75
CA ALA A 234 3.83 16.62 22.06
C ALA A 234 2.72 15.60 22.28
N ASP A 235 1.70 15.97 23.03
CA ASP A 235 0.57 15.10 23.31
C ASP A 235 -0.24 14.81 22.04
N VAL A 236 -0.70 13.56 21.91
CA VAL A 236 -1.61 13.10 20.88
C VAL A 236 -2.79 12.42 21.55
N GLN A 237 -4.01 12.81 21.16
CA GLN A 237 -5.23 12.17 21.62
C GLN A 237 -5.77 11.21 20.54
N SER A 238 -6.37 10.13 20.96
CA SER A 238 -7.05 9.14 20.11
C SER A 238 -8.32 8.63 20.81
N ALA A 239 -9.30 8.23 20.02
CA ALA A 239 -10.51 7.62 20.56
C ALA A 239 -10.28 6.13 20.86
N ILE A 240 -10.73 5.65 22.01
CA ILE A 240 -10.71 4.22 22.32
C ILE A 240 -11.57 3.45 21.31
N GLY A 241 -11.06 2.33 20.85
CA GLY A 241 -11.70 1.47 19.83
C GLY A 241 -11.28 1.80 18.38
N ILE A 242 -10.50 2.87 18.18
CA ILE A 242 -10.05 3.34 16.86
C ILE A 242 -8.52 3.40 16.86
N THR A 243 -7.90 2.90 15.79
CA THR A 243 -6.45 3.05 15.57
C THR A 243 -6.19 4.36 14.84
N SER A 244 -5.29 5.19 15.36
CA SER A 244 -4.90 6.45 14.73
C SER A 244 -3.48 6.36 14.17
N PHE A 245 -3.28 6.90 12.97
CA PHE A 245 -1.97 7.05 12.33
C PHE A 245 -1.65 8.54 12.17
N VAL A 246 -0.87 9.06 13.10
CA VAL A 246 -0.55 10.50 13.17
C VAL A 246 0.73 10.77 12.41
N ARG A 247 0.68 11.65 11.44
CA ARG A 247 1.85 12.06 10.65
C ARG A 247 2.83 12.84 11.51
N ALA A 248 4.12 12.53 11.34
CA ALA A 248 5.15 13.06 12.19
C ALA A 248 6.52 13.19 11.50
N THR A 249 7.33 14.10 12.00
CA THR A 249 8.75 14.16 11.67
C THR A 249 9.58 13.40 12.72
N VAL A 250 10.68 12.78 12.26
CA VAL A 250 11.59 12.03 13.13
C VAL A 250 12.93 12.72 13.19
N HIS A 251 13.47 12.88 14.38
CA HIS A 251 14.82 13.38 14.62
C HIS A 251 15.61 12.35 15.43
N SER A 252 16.77 11.96 14.92
CA SER A 252 17.69 11.05 15.63
C SER A 252 18.94 11.82 16.04
N ASN A 253 19.22 11.87 17.33
CA ASN A 253 20.39 12.55 17.85
C ASN A 253 21.07 11.67 18.90
N SER A 254 22.38 11.41 18.71
CA SER A 254 23.22 10.68 19.68
C SER A 254 22.65 9.35 20.20
N GLY A 255 21.88 8.62 19.36
CA GLY A 255 21.30 7.31 19.71
C GLY A 255 19.90 7.38 20.33
N GLU A 256 19.34 8.56 20.55
CA GLU A 256 17.96 8.75 20.94
C GLU A 256 17.14 9.28 19.75
N SER A 257 15.98 8.66 19.50
CA SER A 257 15.05 9.10 18.46
C SER A 257 13.85 9.80 19.10
N THR A 258 13.55 10.98 18.60
CA THR A 258 12.34 11.72 18.95
C THR A 258 11.42 11.84 17.76
N VAL A 259 10.12 11.89 18.02
CA VAL A 259 9.08 12.04 17.00
C VAL A 259 8.17 13.21 17.38
N THR A 260 7.98 14.10 16.43
CA THR A 260 7.14 15.30 16.59
C THR A 260 5.91 15.17 15.70
N PRO A 261 4.68 15.10 16.26
CA PRO A 261 3.47 15.15 15.47
C PRO A 261 3.42 16.43 14.64
N LEU A 262 3.03 16.32 13.37
CA LEU A 262 2.79 17.48 12.53
C LEU A 262 1.51 18.20 12.97
N ALA A 263 1.47 19.53 12.87
CA ALA A 263 0.39 20.32 13.42
C ALA A 263 -0.88 20.06 12.62
N ASP A 264 -1.04 20.33 11.46
CA ASP A 264 -2.30 20.22 10.71
C ASP A 264 -2.47 18.85 10.04
N GLN A 265 -3.12 17.93 10.73
CA GLN A 265 -3.35 16.57 10.25
C GLN A 265 -4.42 16.50 9.12
N ALA A 266 -5.14 17.58 8.82
CA ALA A 266 -6.12 17.61 7.74
C ALA A 266 -5.54 18.03 6.40
N GLU A 267 -4.39 18.71 6.40
CA GLU A 267 -3.80 19.27 5.20
C GLU A 267 -2.91 18.27 4.44
N LEU A 268 -3.13 18.16 3.12
CA LEU A 268 -2.39 17.21 2.27
C LEU A 268 -0.87 17.50 2.24
N PHE A 269 -0.46 18.77 2.30
CA PHE A 269 0.98 19.11 2.27
C PHE A 269 1.75 18.52 3.46
N THR A 270 1.09 18.31 4.63
CA THR A 270 1.74 17.66 5.77
C THR A 270 2.10 16.20 5.50
N LEU A 271 1.50 15.58 4.49
CA LEU A 271 1.86 14.24 4.08
C LEU A 271 3.25 14.19 3.44
N SER A 272 3.62 15.22 2.66
CA SER A 272 4.96 15.33 2.05
C SER A 272 6.07 15.56 3.08
N ASP A 273 5.72 16.18 4.23
CA ASP A 273 6.67 16.47 5.31
C ASP A 273 6.79 15.31 6.32
N ALA A 274 5.91 14.30 6.22
CA ALA A 274 5.88 13.18 7.14
C ALA A 274 7.01 12.19 6.88
N HIS A 275 7.89 12.00 7.85
CA HIS A 275 8.93 10.96 7.84
C HIS A 275 8.45 9.66 8.49
N ALA A 276 7.41 9.72 9.31
CA ALA A 276 6.83 8.58 9.99
C ALA A 276 5.34 8.77 10.29
N LEU A 277 4.68 7.65 10.59
CA LEU A 277 3.36 7.61 11.20
C LEU A 277 3.49 7.09 12.62
N ILE A 278 3.01 7.87 13.60
CA ILE A 278 2.85 7.40 14.97
C ILE A 278 1.61 6.52 14.99
N ALA A 279 1.75 5.26 15.39
CA ALA A 279 0.64 4.34 15.52
C ALA A 279 0.11 4.39 16.97
N ILE A 280 -1.10 4.91 17.15
CA ILE A 280 -1.84 4.84 18.41
C ILE A 280 -2.83 3.70 18.28
N HIS A 281 -2.64 2.66 19.09
CA HIS A 281 -3.48 1.48 19.05
C HIS A 281 -4.88 1.75 19.64
N ALA A 282 -5.86 0.97 19.19
CA ALA A 282 -7.27 1.15 19.57
C ALA A 282 -7.58 1.01 21.08
N ASP A 283 -6.69 0.43 21.85
CA ASP A 283 -6.79 0.30 23.32
C ASP A 283 -6.16 1.49 24.08
N SER A 284 -5.54 2.44 23.38
CA SER A 284 -4.89 3.63 23.96
C SER A 284 -5.71 4.89 23.72
N PRO A 285 -5.87 5.76 24.74
CA PRO A 285 -6.52 7.07 24.57
C PRO A 285 -5.62 8.12 23.89
N GLY A 286 -4.38 7.75 23.54
CA GLY A 286 -3.37 8.64 22.98
C GLY A 286 -1.98 8.38 23.54
N ALA A 287 -1.11 9.37 23.45
CA ALA A 287 0.23 9.37 24.03
C ALA A 287 0.58 10.76 24.57
N LEU A 288 1.28 10.82 25.70
CA LEU A 288 1.73 12.08 26.31
C LEU A 288 3.18 12.39 25.90
N ALA A 289 3.53 13.68 25.86
CA ALA A 289 4.88 14.14 25.58
C ALA A 289 5.90 13.46 26.51
N GLY A 290 6.97 12.95 25.94
CA GLY A 290 8.01 12.20 26.64
C GLY A 290 7.79 10.68 26.68
N GLU A 291 6.60 10.18 26.37
CA GLU A 291 6.36 8.74 26.29
C GLU A 291 7.05 8.10 25.07
N SER A 292 7.31 6.79 25.16
CA SER A 292 7.85 6.00 24.07
C SER A 292 6.72 5.44 23.24
N VAL A 293 6.63 5.84 21.99
CA VAL A 293 5.61 5.39 21.02
C VAL A 293 6.23 4.55 19.92
N GLU A 294 5.44 3.69 19.32
CA GLU A 294 5.80 2.98 18.09
C GLU A 294 5.54 3.86 16.87
N ILE A 295 6.52 3.96 15.99
CA ILE A 295 6.40 4.70 14.74
C ILE A 295 6.66 3.78 13.55
N MET A 296 5.85 3.93 12.51
CA MET A 296 6.06 3.34 11.19
C MET A 296 6.91 4.31 10.37
N VAL A 297 8.08 3.86 9.91
CA VAL A 297 9.01 4.72 9.15
C VAL A 297 8.58 4.80 7.70
N LEU A 298 8.23 5.99 7.21
CA LEU A 298 7.87 6.25 5.82
C LEU A 298 9.11 6.49 4.96
N ASP A 299 10.00 7.35 5.41
CA ASP A 299 11.27 7.66 4.75
C ASP A 299 12.44 7.53 5.74
N ARG A 300 13.56 7.04 5.22
CA ARG A 300 14.84 6.95 5.93
C ARG A 300 15.85 8.00 5.44
N SER A 301 15.39 9.10 4.88
CA SER A 301 16.27 10.15 4.46
C SER A 301 17.01 10.73 5.66
N ASN A 302 18.28 10.29 5.75
CA ASN A 302 19.43 10.71 6.55
C ASN A 302 19.63 10.04 7.89
#